data_9b36c6af15777fb5dff4555cf607680a
#
_entry.id   9b36c6af15777fb5dff4555cf607680a
#
_cell.length_a   1.000
_cell.length_b   1.000
_cell.length_c   1.000
_cell.angle_alpha   90.00
_cell.angle_beta   90.00
_cell.angle_gamma   90.00
#
_symmetry.space_group_name_H-M   'P 1'
#
loop_
_entity.id
_entity.type
_entity.pdbx_description
1 polymer ?
#
loop_
_entity_poly.entity_id
_entity_poly.type
_entity_poly.pdbx_seq_one_letter_code
_entity_poly.pdbx_strand_id
1 'polypeptide(L)'
;MSDNKPVINTNAPAPPGIEGEGFFAGKLSDIIGMARKFSLWPLPFATSCCGIEFMATMASHYDLARFGSERVSFSPRQADMLLVMGTISKKMAPILRQVYEQMSEPRWVIAVGACASSGGIFDTYSVLQGIDKVIPVDVYVPGCPPRPEQIVDGVMKLQEIVKNESVRRRSSPEYQELLASYNIK
;
A
#
# COMPACT_ATOMS: atom_id res chain seq x y z
N MET A 1 5.04 -26.07 3.60
CA MET A 1 3.69 -25.92 3.03
C MET A 1 3.63 -24.52 2.50
N SER A 2 3.76 -24.36 1.19
CA SER A 2 3.73 -23.08 0.50
C SER A 2 2.29 -22.70 0.28
N ASP A 3 1.75 -21.84 1.14
CA ASP A 3 0.44 -21.25 0.93
C ASP A 3 0.52 -20.30 -0.28
N ASN A 4 0.01 -20.78 -1.39
CA ASN A 4 -0.09 -20.04 -2.63
C ASN A 4 -1.23 -19.02 -2.49
N LYS A 5 -0.95 -17.89 -1.82
CA LYS A 5 -1.90 -16.77 -1.74
C LYS A 5 -1.98 -16.08 -3.11
N PRO A 6 -3.16 -15.68 -3.56
CA PRO A 6 -3.31 -14.99 -4.82
C PRO A 6 -2.55 -13.67 -4.80
N VAL A 7 -1.59 -13.53 -5.70
CA VAL A 7 -0.94 -12.24 -5.98
C VAL A 7 -1.90 -11.43 -6.85
N ILE A 8 -2.22 -10.22 -6.43
CA ILE A 8 -3.04 -9.33 -7.25
C ILE A 8 -2.31 -9.10 -8.57
N ASN A 9 -2.90 -9.55 -9.66
CA ASN A 9 -2.35 -9.37 -10.99
C ASN A 9 -2.54 -7.90 -11.40
N THR A 10 -1.48 -7.10 -11.25
CA THR A 10 -1.48 -5.67 -11.62
C THR A 10 -1.67 -5.42 -13.12
N ASN A 11 -1.65 -6.48 -13.94
CA ASN A 11 -1.89 -6.43 -15.38
C ASN A 11 -3.31 -6.88 -15.76
N ALA A 12 -4.21 -7.08 -14.79
CA ALA A 12 -5.60 -7.36 -15.12
C ALA A 12 -6.19 -6.17 -15.88
N PRO A 13 -6.84 -6.39 -17.02
CA PRO A 13 -7.55 -5.32 -17.71
C PRO A 13 -8.59 -4.74 -16.76
N ALA A 14 -8.69 -3.40 -16.73
CA ALA A 14 -9.72 -2.73 -15.96
C ALA A 14 -11.08 -3.39 -16.20
N PRO A 15 -11.89 -3.62 -15.16
CA PRO A 15 -13.22 -4.21 -15.35
C PRO A 15 -13.96 -3.37 -16.38
N PRO A 16 -14.74 -4.00 -17.28
CA PRO A 16 -15.49 -3.30 -18.31
C PRO A 16 -16.31 -2.21 -17.60
N GLY A 17 -16.03 -0.95 -17.97
CA GLY A 17 -16.76 0.18 -17.45
C GLY A 17 -18.25 -0.09 -17.63
N ILE A 18 -19.06 0.36 -16.69
CA ILE A 18 -20.51 0.28 -16.76
C ILE A 18 -20.94 0.83 -18.14
N GLU A 19 -21.18 -0.07 -19.08
CA GLU A 19 -21.75 0.27 -20.36
C GLU A 19 -23.19 0.72 -20.12
N GLY A 20 -23.38 1.97 -20.22
CA GLY A 20 -24.71 2.57 -20.13
C GLY A 20 -24.74 3.76 -19.21
N GLU A 21 -24.66 4.85 -19.83
CA GLU A 21 -25.03 6.20 -19.43
C GLU A 21 -23.89 7.21 -19.51
N GLY A 22 -23.79 7.73 -20.70
CA GLY A 22 -23.42 9.13 -20.89
C GLY A 22 -21.96 9.48 -20.69
N PHE A 23 -21.42 10.12 -21.69
CA PHE A 23 -20.16 10.85 -21.73
C PHE A 23 -19.74 11.57 -20.41
N PHE A 24 -20.69 11.96 -19.55
CA PHE A 24 -20.43 12.57 -18.26
C PHE A 24 -19.99 11.57 -17.17
N ALA A 25 -20.51 10.35 -17.14
CA ALA A 25 -20.16 9.37 -16.11
C ALA A 25 -18.71 8.85 -16.29
N GLY A 26 -18.27 8.59 -17.51
CA GLY A 26 -16.89 8.20 -17.80
C GLY A 26 -15.90 9.29 -17.46
N LYS A 27 -16.17 10.54 -17.78
CA LYS A 27 -15.30 11.68 -17.43
C LYS A 27 -15.25 11.96 -15.93
N LEU A 28 -16.35 11.74 -15.21
CA LEU A 28 -16.37 11.95 -13.76
C LEU A 28 -15.52 10.91 -13.03
N SER A 29 -15.57 9.65 -13.43
CA SER A 29 -14.71 8.60 -12.83
C SER A 29 -13.22 8.89 -13.06
N ASP A 30 -12.86 9.38 -14.23
CA ASP A 30 -11.48 9.73 -14.56
C ASP A 30 -10.97 10.92 -13.73
N ILE A 31 -11.83 11.93 -13.53
CA ILE A 31 -11.51 13.09 -12.69
C ILE A 31 -11.33 12.65 -11.23
N ILE A 32 -12.23 11.81 -10.71
CA ILE A 32 -12.14 11.29 -9.35
C ILE A 32 -10.87 10.43 -9.19
N GLY A 33 -10.57 9.56 -10.15
CA GLY A 33 -9.35 8.75 -10.15
C GLY A 33 -8.08 9.61 -10.15
N MET A 34 -8.07 10.68 -10.95
CA MET A 34 -6.96 11.63 -11.00
C MET A 34 -6.81 12.42 -9.69
N ALA A 35 -7.92 12.87 -9.11
CA ALA A 35 -7.89 13.57 -7.82
C ALA A 35 -7.35 12.68 -6.69
N ARG A 36 -7.80 11.42 -6.63
CA ARG A 36 -7.32 10.43 -5.64
C ARG A 36 -5.84 10.11 -5.82
N LYS A 37 -5.37 10.01 -7.05
CA LYS A 37 -3.95 9.78 -7.37
C LYS A 37 -3.03 10.81 -6.70
N PHE A 38 -3.42 12.08 -6.67
CA PHE A 38 -2.61 13.18 -6.15
C PHE A 38 -2.97 13.62 -4.73
N SER A 39 -3.75 12.81 -4.00
CA SER A 39 -4.15 13.13 -2.61
C SER A 39 -3.96 11.95 -1.65
N LEU A 40 -2.91 11.15 -1.85
CA LEU A 40 -2.60 10.02 -0.98
C LEU A 40 -1.94 10.49 0.32
N TRP A 41 -2.51 10.10 1.46
CA TRP A 41 -1.98 10.43 2.77
C TRP A 41 -1.25 9.22 3.37
N PRO A 42 0.09 9.25 3.43
CA PRO A 42 0.86 8.14 3.95
C PRO A 42 0.77 8.02 5.48
N LEU A 43 0.55 6.80 5.96
CA LEU A 43 0.76 6.38 7.34
C LEU A 43 2.07 5.58 7.41
N PRO A 44 3.15 6.12 7.98
CA PRO A 44 4.40 5.40 8.12
C PRO A 44 4.34 4.44 9.31
N PHE A 45 4.43 3.14 9.05
CA PHE A 45 4.70 2.12 10.04
C PHE A 45 6.18 1.75 9.98
N ALA A 46 7.00 2.60 10.59
CA ALA A 46 8.46 2.55 10.50
C ALA A 46 9.06 1.90 11.75
N THR A 47 9.75 0.78 11.59
CA THR A 47 10.28 -0.01 12.69
C THR A 47 11.81 -0.14 12.72
N SER A 48 12.50 0.15 11.61
CA SER A 48 13.96 0.04 11.51
C SER A 48 14.54 0.94 10.40
N CYS A 49 15.71 0.59 9.84
CA CYS A 49 16.48 1.44 8.93
C CYS A 49 15.72 1.98 7.72
N CYS A 50 14.74 1.26 7.18
CA CYS A 50 13.90 1.77 6.09
C CYS A 50 13.06 2.99 6.52
N GLY A 51 12.74 3.11 7.82
CA GLY A 51 12.07 4.29 8.36
C GLY A 51 12.95 5.54 8.32
N ILE A 52 14.26 5.40 8.51
CA ILE A 52 15.21 6.51 8.37
C ILE A 52 15.29 6.97 6.91
N GLU A 53 15.29 6.02 5.98
CA GLU A 53 15.30 6.33 4.56
C GLU A 53 14.01 7.04 4.11
N PHE A 54 12.88 6.68 4.72
CA PHE A 54 11.64 7.41 4.51
C PHE A 54 11.72 8.86 5.01
N MET A 55 12.38 9.10 6.16
CA MET A 55 12.62 10.47 6.63
C MET A 55 13.45 11.27 5.61
N ALA A 56 14.45 10.64 4.98
CA ALA A 56 15.22 11.24 3.90
C ALA A 56 14.34 11.52 2.67
N THR A 57 13.39 10.64 2.35
CA THR A 57 12.43 10.79 1.26
C THR A 57 11.48 11.99 1.48
N MET A 58 11.14 12.28 2.74
CA MET A 58 10.33 13.44 3.12
C MET A 58 11.14 14.74 3.26
N ALA A 59 12.47 14.66 3.20
CA ALA A 59 13.34 15.82 3.29
C ALA A 59 13.30 16.66 2.01
N SER A 60 13.75 17.91 2.10
CA SER A 60 13.68 18.91 1.05
C SER A 60 14.33 18.51 -0.29
N HIS A 61 15.27 17.56 -0.28
CA HIS A 61 15.95 17.11 -1.49
C HIS A 61 15.04 16.27 -2.39
N TYR A 62 14.23 15.36 -1.79
CA TYR A 62 13.33 14.45 -2.53
C TYR A 62 11.89 14.90 -2.50
N ASP A 63 11.36 15.18 -1.34
CA ASP A 63 10.05 15.73 -1.04
C ASP A 63 8.85 15.05 -1.75
N LEU A 64 8.18 14.16 -1.04
CA LEU A 64 6.97 13.49 -1.53
C LEU A 64 5.80 14.44 -1.82
N ALA A 65 5.85 15.68 -1.33
CA ALA A 65 4.85 16.70 -1.63
C ALA A 65 4.70 16.96 -3.13
N ARG A 66 5.79 16.88 -3.90
CA ARG A 66 5.80 17.03 -5.36
C ARG A 66 4.95 15.98 -6.07
N PHE A 67 4.70 14.85 -5.42
CA PHE A 67 3.94 13.72 -5.93
C PHE A 67 2.53 13.62 -5.30
N GLY A 68 2.10 14.65 -4.55
CA GLY A 68 0.78 14.70 -3.94
C GLY A 68 0.63 13.90 -2.64
N SER A 69 1.74 13.54 -1.98
CA SER A 69 1.76 12.78 -0.72
C SER A 69 2.49 13.55 0.38
N GLU A 70 2.18 14.85 0.53
CA GLU A 70 2.82 15.74 1.48
C GLU A 70 2.47 15.41 2.93
N ARG A 71 1.19 15.14 3.19
CA ARG A 71 0.69 15.02 4.54
C ARG A 71 0.88 13.62 5.11
N VAL A 72 1.92 13.46 5.90
CA VAL A 72 2.09 12.26 6.75
C VAL A 72 1.03 12.26 7.84
N SER A 73 0.18 11.24 7.86
CA SER A 73 -0.85 11.06 8.88
C SER A 73 -0.43 9.95 9.85
N PHE A 74 -0.35 10.28 11.13
CA PHE A 74 -0.12 9.28 12.19
C PHE A 74 -1.44 8.69 12.73
N SER A 75 -2.58 9.15 12.20
CA SER A 75 -3.89 8.58 12.53
C SER A 75 -4.31 7.61 11.43
N PRO A 76 -4.52 6.31 11.74
CA PRO A 76 -4.95 5.33 10.74
C PRO A 76 -6.28 5.71 10.06
N ARG A 77 -7.17 6.36 10.79
CA ARG A 77 -8.50 6.75 10.28
C ARG A 77 -8.47 7.87 9.23
N GLN A 78 -7.36 8.59 9.12
CA GLN A 78 -7.17 9.69 8.18
C GLN A 78 -6.20 9.35 7.05
N ALA A 79 -5.59 8.18 7.09
CA ALA A 79 -4.62 7.75 6.12
C ALA A 79 -5.23 6.81 5.09
N ASP A 80 -4.77 6.92 3.85
CA ASP A 80 -5.20 6.10 2.73
C ASP A 80 -4.13 5.07 2.32
N MET A 81 -2.86 5.40 2.57
CA MET A 81 -1.71 4.60 2.17
C MET A 81 -0.88 4.19 3.39
N LEU A 82 -0.76 2.89 3.63
CA LEU A 82 0.10 2.33 4.69
C LEU A 82 1.48 1.99 4.12
N LEU A 83 2.49 2.67 4.63
CA LEU A 83 3.89 2.38 4.32
C LEU A 83 4.48 1.51 5.43
N VAL A 84 4.64 0.22 5.19
CA VAL A 84 5.27 -0.69 6.15
C VAL A 84 6.75 -0.79 5.84
N MET A 85 7.58 -0.29 6.77
CA MET A 85 9.01 -0.10 6.56
C MET A 85 9.83 -0.78 7.64
N GLY A 86 10.71 -1.69 7.22
CA GLY A 86 11.64 -2.35 8.11
C GLY A 86 11.19 -3.68 8.66
N THR A 87 11.84 -4.14 9.72
CA THR A 87 11.64 -5.45 10.31
C THR A 87 10.42 -5.49 11.21
N ILE A 88 9.51 -6.41 10.95
CA ILE A 88 8.31 -6.62 11.76
C ILE A 88 8.50 -7.87 12.63
N SER A 89 8.44 -7.71 13.94
CA SER A 89 8.46 -8.86 14.85
C SER A 89 7.09 -9.55 14.89
N LYS A 90 7.08 -10.83 15.24
CA LYS A 90 5.83 -11.59 15.43
C LYS A 90 4.90 -10.97 16.49
N LYS A 91 5.48 -10.25 17.48
CA LYS A 91 4.72 -9.50 18.48
C LYS A 91 4.06 -8.24 17.90
N MET A 92 4.66 -7.63 16.88
CA MET A 92 4.12 -6.45 16.20
C MET A 92 3.13 -6.80 15.09
N ALA A 93 3.13 -8.03 14.60
CA ALA A 93 2.24 -8.47 13.53
C ALA A 93 0.72 -8.24 13.84
N PRO A 94 0.20 -8.59 15.03
CA PRO A 94 -1.19 -8.29 15.36
C PRO A 94 -1.48 -6.79 15.46
N ILE A 95 -0.50 -5.98 15.89
CA ILE A 95 -0.66 -4.52 15.95
C ILE A 95 -0.71 -3.95 14.53
N LEU A 96 0.16 -4.41 13.63
CA LEU A 96 0.13 -4.01 12.22
C LEU A 96 -1.24 -4.31 11.59
N ARG A 97 -1.79 -5.49 11.85
CA ARG A 97 -3.13 -5.87 11.40
C ARG A 97 -4.20 -4.94 11.97
N GLN A 98 -4.15 -4.65 13.25
CA GLN A 98 -5.09 -3.73 13.90
C GLN A 98 -5.03 -2.32 13.30
N VAL A 99 -3.84 -1.81 13.02
CA VAL A 99 -3.64 -0.52 12.34
C VAL A 99 -4.27 -0.54 10.95
N TYR A 100 -4.04 -1.61 10.19
CA TYR A 100 -4.62 -1.79 8.87
C TYR A 100 -6.17 -1.82 8.91
N GLU A 101 -6.75 -2.52 9.87
CA GLU A 101 -8.21 -2.61 10.05
C GLU A 101 -8.84 -1.26 10.46
N GLN A 102 -8.07 -0.39 11.14
CA GLN A 102 -8.51 0.95 11.54
C GLN A 102 -8.45 1.99 10.41
N MET A 103 -7.75 1.70 9.31
CA MET A 103 -7.69 2.60 8.18
C MET A 103 -9.04 2.69 7.48
N SER A 104 -9.36 3.90 7.02
CA SER A 104 -10.53 4.14 6.19
C SER A 104 -10.36 3.50 4.81
N GLU A 105 -11.45 3.17 4.17
CA GLU A 105 -11.42 2.68 2.80
C GLU A 105 -11.73 3.81 1.81
N PRO A 106 -11.07 3.80 0.67
CA PRO A 106 -10.11 2.83 0.15
C PRO A 106 -8.73 2.94 0.80
N ARG A 107 -8.03 1.82 0.98
CA ARG A 107 -6.72 1.73 1.62
C ARG A 107 -5.75 0.89 0.79
N TRP A 108 -4.50 1.29 0.77
CA TRP A 108 -3.43 0.62 0.02
C TRP A 108 -2.22 0.39 0.91
N VAL A 109 -1.45 -0.64 0.61
CA VAL A 109 -0.27 -1.05 1.38
C VAL A 109 0.96 -1.13 0.50
N ILE A 110 2.03 -0.45 0.91
CA ILE A 110 3.36 -0.58 0.31
C ILE A 110 4.30 -1.26 1.31
N ALA A 111 4.89 -2.37 0.90
CA ALA A 111 5.97 -3.03 1.63
C ALA A 111 7.32 -2.43 1.20
N VAL A 112 7.99 -1.73 2.12
CA VAL A 112 9.25 -1.04 1.82
C VAL A 112 10.43 -1.81 2.42
N GLY A 113 11.30 -2.26 1.54
CA GLY A 113 12.53 -2.96 1.88
C GLY A 113 12.37 -4.48 2.00
N ALA A 114 13.49 -5.16 2.00
CA ALA A 114 13.57 -6.62 2.03
C ALA A 114 12.96 -7.22 3.30
N CYS A 115 13.08 -6.55 4.45
CA CYS A 115 12.54 -7.04 5.71
C CYS A 115 11.01 -7.10 5.70
N ALA A 116 10.33 -6.07 5.20
CA ALA A 116 8.88 -6.06 5.07
C ALA A 116 8.39 -7.04 3.99
N SER A 117 9.15 -7.18 2.90
CA SER A 117 8.76 -8.02 1.76
C SER A 117 8.92 -9.52 2.03
N SER A 118 10.02 -9.94 2.65
CA SER A 118 10.35 -11.37 2.80
C SER A 118 11.04 -11.73 4.13
N GLY A 119 11.20 -10.76 5.05
CA GLY A 119 12.03 -10.93 6.26
C GLY A 119 13.49 -10.57 6.04
N GLY A 120 13.96 -10.43 4.79
CA GLY A 120 15.33 -10.06 4.44
C GLY A 120 16.34 -11.09 4.93
N ILE A 121 17.45 -10.58 5.49
CA ILE A 121 18.52 -11.43 6.04
C ILE A 121 18.20 -11.94 7.46
N PHE A 122 17.08 -11.51 8.07
CA PHE A 122 16.74 -11.83 9.46
C PHE A 122 15.76 -13.01 9.51
N ASP A 123 16.23 -14.19 9.11
CA ASP A 123 15.45 -15.43 9.27
C ASP A 123 15.58 -15.94 10.71
N THR A 124 14.81 -15.36 11.61
CA THR A 124 14.77 -15.70 13.03
C THR A 124 13.36 -16.06 13.49
N TYR A 125 13.27 -16.79 14.61
CA TYR A 125 11.99 -17.20 15.18
C TYR A 125 11.09 -16.01 15.61
N SER A 126 11.69 -14.85 15.87
CA SER A 126 10.99 -13.65 16.36
C SER A 126 10.53 -12.70 15.26
N VAL A 127 11.05 -12.82 14.04
CA VAL A 127 10.76 -11.93 12.90
C VAL A 127 9.73 -12.55 11.99
N LEU A 128 8.81 -11.70 11.53
CA LEU A 128 7.81 -12.08 10.52
C LEU A 128 8.47 -12.12 9.16
N GLN A 129 8.35 -13.24 8.47
CA GLN A 129 8.93 -13.47 7.14
C GLN A 129 7.93 -13.03 6.06
N GLY A 130 7.85 -11.71 5.82
CA GLY A 130 6.92 -11.06 4.90
C GLY A 130 5.61 -10.61 5.56
N ILE A 131 5.22 -9.36 5.31
CA ILE A 131 3.97 -8.78 5.84
C ILE A 131 2.74 -9.28 5.08
N ASP A 132 2.93 -9.83 3.89
CA ASP A 132 1.92 -10.49 3.07
C ASP A 132 1.22 -11.67 3.77
N LYS A 133 1.80 -12.17 4.85
CA LYS A 133 1.17 -13.20 5.71
C LYS A 133 0.11 -12.65 6.66
N VAL A 134 0.08 -11.34 6.86
CA VAL A 134 -0.77 -10.68 7.86
C VAL A 134 -1.77 -9.73 7.20
N ILE A 135 -1.33 -8.95 6.21
CA ILE A 135 -2.13 -7.96 5.49
C ILE A 135 -1.87 -8.06 3.98
N PRO A 136 -2.85 -7.72 3.13
CA PRO A 136 -2.63 -7.65 1.69
C PRO A 136 -1.66 -6.53 1.34
N VAL A 137 -0.79 -6.77 0.35
CA VAL A 137 0.22 -5.81 -0.11
C VAL A 137 -0.02 -5.49 -1.58
N ASP A 138 -0.08 -4.22 -1.92
CA ASP A 138 -0.31 -3.75 -3.28
C ASP A 138 1.00 -3.52 -4.04
N VAL A 139 2.01 -2.96 -3.37
CA VAL A 139 3.30 -2.65 -3.99
C VAL A 139 4.47 -3.08 -3.10
N TYR A 140 5.50 -3.66 -3.72
CA TYR A 140 6.75 -4.00 -3.06
C TYR A 140 7.88 -3.10 -3.57
N VAL A 141 8.63 -2.52 -2.63
CA VAL A 141 9.83 -1.72 -2.91
C VAL A 141 11.06 -2.49 -2.43
N PRO A 142 11.88 -3.04 -3.34
CA PRO A 142 13.06 -3.81 -2.96
C PRO A 142 14.18 -2.89 -2.46
N GLY A 143 15.04 -3.43 -1.59
CA GLY A 143 16.23 -2.75 -1.07
C GLY A 143 16.47 -3.06 0.40
N CYS A 144 17.67 -2.78 0.88
CA CYS A 144 18.06 -3.00 2.30
C CYS A 144 19.08 -1.95 2.77
N PRO A 145 18.64 -0.72 3.10
CA PRO A 145 17.37 -0.08 2.77
C PRO A 145 17.26 0.29 1.27
N PRO A 146 16.05 0.46 0.75
CA PRO A 146 15.86 1.05 -0.58
C PRO A 146 16.25 2.53 -0.54
N ARG A 147 16.77 3.06 -1.64
CA ARG A 147 17.05 4.49 -1.77
C ARG A 147 15.75 5.31 -1.80
N PRO A 148 15.79 6.60 -1.43
CA PRO A 148 14.62 7.48 -1.48
C PRO A 148 13.91 7.47 -2.83
N GLU A 149 14.67 7.44 -3.94
CA GLU A 149 14.13 7.39 -5.30
C GLU A 149 13.28 6.13 -5.54
N GLN A 150 13.69 5.00 -4.97
CA GLN A 150 12.94 3.74 -5.09
C GLN A 150 11.63 3.79 -4.29
N ILE A 151 11.61 4.50 -3.15
CA ILE A 151 10.40 4.72 -2.36
C ILE A 151 9.44 5.61 -3.17
N VAL A 152 9.94 6.69 -3.76
CA VAL A 152 9.15 7.57 -4.64
C VAL A 152 8.59 6.78 -5.83
N ASP A 153 9.41 5.95 -6.50
CA ASP A 153 8.95 5.09 -7.60
C ASP A 153 7.84 4.12 -7.14
N GLY A 154 7.97 3.56 -5.93
CA GLY A 154 6.93 2.73 -5.32
C GLY A 154 5.61 3.48 -5.12
N VAL A 155 5.67 4.72 -4.65
CA VAL A 155 4.48 5.59 -4.52
C VAL A 155 3.89 5.92 -5.89
N MET A 156 4.71 6.21 -6.89
CA MET A 156 4.23 6.47 -8.26
C MET A 156 3.54 5.25 -8.87
N LYS A 157 4.08 4.05 -8.66
CA LYS A 157 3.42 2.79 -9.08
C LYS A 157 2.08 2.59 -8.40
N LEU A 158 1.99 2.88 -7.09
CA LEU A 158 0.71 2.84 -6.40
C LEU A 158 -0.27 3.86 -6.99
N GLN A 159 0.18 5.06 -7.32
CA GLN A 159 -0.65 6.10 -7.94
C GLN A 159 -1.25 5.66 -9.28
N GLU A 160 -0.53 4.85 -10.05
CA GLU A 160 -1.06 4.27 -11.31
C GLU A 160 -2.14 3.23 -11.02
N ILE A 161 -1.96 2.40 -9.99
CA ILE A 161 -2.97 1.44 -9.53
C ILE A 161 -4.23 2.19 -9.09
N VAL A 162 -4.09 3.20 -8.25
CA VAL A 162 -5.21 4.03 -7.73
C VAL A 162 -5.98 4.71 -8.86
N LYS A 163 -5.31 5.20 -9.90
CA LYS A 163 -5.96 5.83 -11.05
C LYS A 163 -6.83 4.85 -11.83
N ASN A 164 -6.36 3.64 -12.00
CA ASN A 164 -7.02 2.62 -12.82
C ASN A 164 -8.06 1.80 -12.03
N GLU A 165 -8.07 1.94 -10.71
CA GLU A 165 -8.96 1.19 -9.83
C GLU A 165 -10.34 1.82 -9.75
N SER A 166 -11.38 1.00 -9.63
CA SER A 166 -12.75 1.48 -9.45
C SER A 166 -12.87 2.31 -8.17
N VAL A 167 -13.77 3.31 -8.18
CA VAL A 167 -14.02 4.20 -7.03
C VAL A 167 -14.40 3.42 -5.76
N ARG A 168 -14.93 2.21 -5.91
CA ARG A 168 -15.33 1.32 -4.81
C ARG A 168 -14.49 0.05 -4.80
N ARG A 169 -13.22 0.15 -4.40
CA ARG A 169 -12.34 -1.01 -4.23
C ARG A 169 -12.98 -2.12 -3.40
N ARG A 170 -13.63 -1.76 -2.29
CA ARG A 170 -14.27 -2.73 -1.38
C ARG A 170 -15.39 -3.53 -2.03
N SER A 171 -16.09 -2.99 -3.00
CA SER A 171 -17.18 -3.69 -3.67
C SER A 171 -16.73 -4.63 -4.78
N SER A 172 -15.42 -4.63 -5.14
CA SER A 172 -14.92 -5.62 -6.09
C SER A 172 -14.86 -7.01 -5.44
N PRO A 173 -15.40 -8.05 -6.11
CA PRO A 173 -15.42 -9.40 -5.55
C PRO A 173 -14.01 -9.93 -5.27
N GLU A 174 -13.05 -9.61 -6.13
CA GLU A 174 -11.65 -10.01 -5.99
C GLU A 174 -11.02 -9.50 -4.68
N TYR A 175 -11.30 -8.23 -4.34
CA TYR A 175 -10.79 -7.65 -3.09
C TYR A 175 -11.47 -8.22 -1.85
N GLN A 176 -12.76 -8.56 -1.94
CA GLN A 176 -13.47 -9.22 -0.83
C GLN A 176 -12.96 -10.65 -0.59
N GLU A 177 -12.70 -11.41 -1.64
CA GLU A 177 -12.08 -12.74 -1.51
C GLU A 177 -10.69 -12.64 -0.89
N LEU A 178 -9.91 -11.64 -1.28
CA LEU A 178 -8.61 -11.37 -0.70
C LEU A 178 -8.72 -11.02 0.78
N LEU A 179 -9.61 -10.14 1.20
CA LEU A 179 -9.85 -9.82 2.61
C LEU A 179 -10.33 -11.04 3.40
N ALA A 180 -11.20 -11.86 2.83
CA ALA A 180 -11.68 -13.09 3.45
C ALA A 180 -10.53 -14.07 3.69
N SER A 181 -9.57 -14.18 2.77
CA SER A 181 -8.38 -15.03 2.93
C SER A 181 -7.50 -14.63 4.13
N TYR A 182 -7.56 -13.36 4.52
CA TYR A 182 -6.85 -12.82 5.69
C TYR A 182 -7.70 -12.78 6.96
N ASN A 183 -8.98 -13.22 6.93
CA ASN A 183 -9.93 -13.04 8.03
C ASN A 183 -10.09 -11.58 8.50
N ILE A 184 -10.02 -10.63 7.59
CA ILE A 184 -10.22 -9.20 7.84
C ILE A 184 -11.70 -8.87 7.56
N LYS A 185 -12.36 -8.21 8.55
CA LYS A 185 -13.76 -7.78 8.45
C LYS A 185 -13.87 -6.38 7.86
#